data_1e0831b425c893ed6efe2c795c248d59
#
_entry.id   1e0831b425c893ed6efe2c795c248d59
#
_cell.length_a   1.000
_cell.length_b   1.000
_cell.length_c   1.000
_cell.angle_alpha   90.00
_cell.angle_beta   90.00
_cell.angle_gamma   90.00
#
_symmetry.space_group_name_H-M   'P 1'
#
loop_
_entity.id
_entity.type
_entity.pdbx_description
1 polymer ?
#
loop_
_entity_poly.entity_id
_entity_poly.type
_entity_poly.pdbx_seq_one_letter_code
_entity_poly.pdbx_strand_id
1 'polypeptide(L)'
;MTQKVSARCFEVGLDVRVSTYDIDHAGHVSNISYFRWLEDMRLKILEEYFPLEGLMADGYLPILAGSQIKYKKAIRLFDKPRGRMWIDGITAATMTFRGEFTVDGEVYTEASHQGLFISAQTHKPVRLPPQIVKMYKQFEK
;
A
#
# COMPACT_ATOMS: atom_id res chain seq x y z
N MET A 1 -29.89 5.85 -9.16
CA MET A 1 -29.48 5.18 -7.96
C MET A 1 -27.96 5.03 -7.92
N THR A 2 -27.50 5.25 -6.82
CA THR A 2 -26.08 5.16 -6.65
C THR A 2 -25.64 3.73 -6.62
N GLN A 3 -24.72 3.41 -7.49
CA GLN A 3 -24.08 2.15 -7.45
C GLN A 3 -23.38 1.98 -6.11
N LYS A 4 -23.75 0.98 -5.40
CA LYS A 4 -23.06 0.69 -4.17
C LYS A 4 -21.68 0.16 -4.49
N VAL A 5 -20.70 0.99 -4.36
CA VAL A 5 -19.34 0.56 -4.60
C VAL A 5 -18.83 -0.14 -3.36
N SER A 6 -18.28 -1.33 -3.52
CA SER A 6 -17.67 -2.03 -2.42
C SER A 6 -16.52 -1.19 -1.90
N ALA A 7 -16.71 -0.62 -0.73
CA ALA A 7 -15.68 0.22 -0.14
C ALA A 7 -14.50 -0.65 0.29
N ARG A 8 -13.30 -0.24 -0.11
CA ARG A 8 -12.08 -0.89 0.32
C ARG A 8 -11.58 -0.22 1.58
N CYS A 9 -11.17 -1.02 2.53
CA CYS A 9 -10.77 -0.52 3.84
C CYS A 9 -9.52 0.35 3.73
N PHE A 10 -9.64 1.60 4.18
CA PHE A 10 -8.54 2.57 4.21
C PHE A 10 -7.92 2.79 2.84
N GLU A 11 -8.76 2.89 1.81
CA GLU A 11 -8.26 3.05 0.46
C GLU A 11 -7.67 4.44 0.24
N VAL A 12 -6.51 4.47 -0.42
CA VAL A 12 -5.87 5.71 -0.87
C VAL A 12 -5.59 5.59 -2.36
N GLY A 13 -5.42 6.74 -2.99
CA GLY A 13 -5.08 6.81 -4.41
C GLY A 13 -3.86 7.66 -4.63
N LEU A 14 -3.17 7.41 -5.74
CA LEU A 14 -1.97 8.12 -6.11
C LEU A 14 -1.93 8.27 -7.63
N ASP A 15 -1.91 9.52 -8.10
CA ASP A 15 -1.66 9.77 -9.52
C ASP A 15 -0.17 9.72 -9.73
N VAL A 16 0.26 8.76 -10.54
CA VAL A 16 1.68 8.49 -10.73
C VAL A 16 2.17 9.24 -11.96
N ARG A 17 3.29 9.93 -11.81
CA ARG A 17 4.00 10.51 -12.92
C ARG A 17 5.19 9.64 -13.26
N VAL A 18 5.19 9.06 -14.45
CA VAL A 18 6.31 8.25 -14.91
C VAL A 18 7.40 9.18 -15.44
N SER A 19 8.56 9.12 -14.85
CA SER A 19 9.72 9.92 -15.25
C SER A 19 10.71 9.06 -16.00
N THR A 20 11.64 9.70 -16.73
CA THR A 20 12.63 8.95 -17.50
C THR A 20 13.46 8.03 -16.63
N TYR A 21 13.74 8.45 -15.39
CA TYR A 21 14.54 7.61 -14.49
C TYR A 21 13.75 6.43 -13.92
N ASP A 22 12.45 6.34 -14.21
CA ASP A 22 11.64 5.17 -13.81
C ASP A 22 11.70 4.05 -14.83
N ILE A 23 12.32 4.29 -15.98
CA ILE A 23 12.29 3.37 -17.11
C ILE A 23 13.58 2.55 -17.17
N ASP A 24 13.42 1.24 -17.34
CA ASP A 24 14.57 0.35 -17.43
C ASP A 24 15.01 0.16 -18.89
N HIS A 25 15.99 -0.71 -19.10
CA HIS A 25 16.57 -0.94 -20.43
C HIS A 25 15.58 -1.51 -21.46
N ALA A 26 14.48 -2.09 -21.00
CA ALA A 26 13.46 -2.64 -21.87
C ALA A 26 12.39 -1.62 -22.24
N GLY A 27 12.50 -0.38 -21.74
CA GLY A 27 11.50 0.65 -22.00
C GLY A 27 10.27 0.51 -21.10
N HIS A 28 10.36 -0.27 -20.05
CA HIS A 28 9.27 -0.49 -19.10
C HIS A 28 9.62 0.15 -17.75
N VAL A 29 8.59 0.48 -16.99
CA VAL A 29 8.80 0.95 -15.62
C VAL A 29 9.57 -0.13 -14.86
N SER A 30 10.60 0.30 -14.14
CA SER A 30 11.47 -0.61 -13.41
C SER A 30 10.81 -1.10 -12.13
N ASN A 31 11.26 -2.26 -11.65
CA ASN A 31 10.77 -2.83 -10.40
C ASN A 31 10.96 -1.87 -9.23
N ILE A 32 12.08 -1.15 -9.21
CA ILE A 32 12.38 -0.22 -8.12
C ILE A 32 11.31 0.87 -8.05
N SER A 33 10.87 1.39 -9.19
CA SER A 33 9.86 2.44 -9.22
C SER A 33 8.52 1.94 -8.70
N TYR A 34 8.13 0.73 -9.09
CA TYR A 34 6.90 0.13 -8.55
C TYR A 34 6.96 0.06 -7.02
N PHE A 35 8.07 -0.39 -6.46
CA PHE A 35 8.21 -0.49 -5.02
C PHE A 35 8.14 0.87 -4.35
N ARG A 36 8.73 1.90 -4.96
CA ARG A 36 8.66 3.25 -4.40
C ARG A 36 7.23 3.77 -4.39
N TRP A 37 6.50 3.59 -5.48
CA TRP A 37 5.12 4.03 -5.54
C TRP A 37 4.23 3.27 -4.56
N LEU A 38 4.48 1.99 -4.39
CA LEU A 38 3.75 1.19 -3.41
C LEU A 38 4.06 1.65 -2.00
N GLU A 39 5.32 1.98 -1.72
CA GLU A 39 5.67 2.52 -0.41
C GLU A 39 5.02 3.87 -0.17
N ASP A 40 4.99 4.72 -1.19
CA ASP A 40 4.31 6.01 -1.07
C ASP A 40 2.85 5.81 -0.67
N MET A 41 2.19 4.82 -1.25
CA MET A 41 0.80 4.55 -0.91
C MET A 41 0.63 3.97 0.49
N ARG A 42 1.54 3.08 0.91
CA ARG A 42 1.50 2.58 2.29
C ARG A 42 1.66 3.71 3.30
N LEU A 43 2.61 4.60 3.05
CA LEU A 43 2.81 5.76 3.91
C LEU A 43 1.58 6.66 3.91
N LYS A 44 0.93 6.78 2.76
CA LYS A 44 -0.26 7.60 2.66
C LYS A 44 -1.40 7.02 3.49
N ILE A 45 -1.56 5.70 3.50
CA ILE A 45 -2.55 5.05 4.36
C ILE A 45 -2.25 5.37 5.82
N LEU A 46 -0.99 5.23 6.22
CA LEU A 46 -0.62 5.52 7.59
C LEU A 46 -0.89 6.99 7.93
N GLU A 47 -0.51 7.91 7.04
CA GLU A 47 -0.73 9.33 7.29
C GLU A 47 -2.19 9.69 7.43
N GLU A 48 -3.04 9.10 6.61
CA GLU A 48 -4.45 9.47 6.62
C GLU A 48 -5.24 8.81 7.73
N TYR A 49 -4.86 7.59 8.12
CA TYR A 49 -5.66 6.83 9.07
C TYR A 49 -4.95 6.57 10.39
N PHE A 50 -3.63 6.39 10.37
CA PHE A 50 -2.85 6.06 11.57
C PHE A 50 -1.51 6.78 11.47
N PRO A 51 -1.48 8.09 11.77
CA PRO A 51 -0.26 8.87 11.52
C PRO A 51 1.00 8.20 12.03
N LEU A 52 1.94 8.02 11.11
CA LEU A 52 3.19 7.30 11.39
C LEU A 52 3.94 7.89 12.58
N GLU A 53 3.98 9.22 12.65
CA GLU A 53 4.70 9.89 13.74
C GLU A 53 4.14 9.48 15.10
N GLY A 54 2.81 9.40 15.20
CA GLY A 54 2.17 8.97 16.44
C GLY A 54 2.46 7.52 16.77
N LEU A 55 2.42 6.65 15.76
CA LEU A 55 2.73 5.24 15.97
C LEU A 55 4.16 5.08 16.47
N MET A 56 5.10 5.80 15.85
CA MET A 56 6.50 5.73 16.28
C MET A 56 6.70 6.30 17.67
N ALA A 57 5.98 7.36 17.99
CA ALA A 57 6.04 7.92 19.35
C ALA A 57 5.54 6.91 20.40
N ASP A 58 4.61 6.04 20.00
CA ASP A 58 4.08 5.00 20.89
C ASP A 58 4.93 3.73 20.84
N GLY A 59 6.06 3.74 20.15
CA GLY A 59 6.99 2.63 20.15
C GLY A 59 6.76 1.59 19.07
N TYR A 60 5.94 1.90 18.06
CA TYR A 60 5.66 0.98 16.95
C TYR A 60 6.45 1.37 15.72
N LEU A 61 7.16 0.41 15.14
CA LEU A 61 7.85 0.62 13.86
C LEU A 61 7.22 -0.29 12.82
N PRO A 62 6.65 0.28 11.73
CA PRO A 62 6.09 -0.57 10.67
C PRO A 62 7.20 -1.20 9.83
N ILE A 63 7.03 -2.47 9.53
CA ILE A 63 8.00 -3.24 8.77
C ILE A 63 7.27 -3.93 7.63
N LEU A 64 7.88 -3.92 6.45
CA LEU A 64 7.39 -4.72 5.34
C LEU A 64 8.00 -6.10 5.45
N ALA A 65 7.15 -7.11 5.66
CA ALA A 65 7.61 -8.47 5.85
C ALA A 65 7.65 -9.28 4.56
N GLY A 66 6.84 -8.89 3.58
CA GLY A 66 6.80 -9.61 2.32
C GLY A 66 6.10 -8.81 1.26
N SER A 67 6.36 -9.14 0.00
CA SER A 67 5.83 -8.39 -1.11
C SER A 67 5.70 -9.31 -2.32
N GLN A 68 4.63 -9.12 -3.07
CA GLN A 68 4.39 -9.84 -4.30
C GLN A 68 3.80 -8.87 -5.31
N ILE A 69 4.37 -8.84 -6.52
CA ILE A 69 3.87 -7.98 -7.59
C ILE A 69 3.62 -8.85 -8.81
N LYS A 70 2.46 -8.65 -9.42
CA LYS A 70 2.09 -9.34 -10.64
C LYS A 70 1.97 -8.32 -11.75
N TYR A 71 2.80 -8.46 -12.77
CA TYR A 71 2.83 -7.53 -13.90
C TYR A 71 1.98 -8.11 -15.03
N LYS A 72 0.80 -7.53 -15.25
CA LYS A 72 -0.06 -7.98 -16.33
C LYS A 72 0.29 -7.31 -17.64
N LYS A 73 0.63 -6.03 -17.58
CA LYS A 73 1.07 -5.25 -18.73
C LYS A 73 2.15 -4.29 -18.28
N ALA A 74 3.07 -4.00 -19.17
CA ALA A 74 4.15 -3.06 -18.88
C ALA A 74 3.63 -1.63 -18.92
N ILE A 75 3.98 -0.85 -17.91
CA ILE A 75 3.73 0.58 -17.90
C ILE A 75 4.92 1.25 -18.56
N ARG A 76 4.62 2.22 -19.44
CA ARG A 76 5.64 2.88 -20.26
C ARG A 76 5.70 4.36 -19.94
N LEU A 77 6.69 5.04 -20.51
CA LEU A 77 7.03 6.41 -20.16
C LEU A 77 5.86 7.40 -20.24
N PHE A 78 5.05 7.28 -21.28
CA PHE A 78 3.97 8.26 -21.48
C PHE A 78 2.62 7.80 -20.94
N ASP A 79 2.58 6.66 -20.29
CA ASP A 79 1.37 6.23 -19.60
C ASP A 79 1.14 7.09 -18.36
N LYS A 80 -0.11 7.17 -17.95
CA LYS A 80 -0.51 7.93 -16.77
C LYS A 80 -1.17 7.00 -15.77
N PRO A 81 -0.37 6.24 -15.03
CA PRO A 81 -0.95 5.25 -14.12
C PRO A 81 -1.62 5.89 -12.93
N ARG A 82 -2.67 5.25 -12.47
CA ARG A 82 -3.29 5.60 -11.21
C ARG A 82 -3.09 4.45 -10.25
N GLY A 83 -2.47 4.75 -9.12
CA GLY A 83 -2.29 3.76 -8.07
C GLY A 83 -3.43 3.81 -7.08
N ARG A 84 -3.79 2.65 -6.54
CA ARG A 84 -4.71 2.52 -5.42
C ARG A 84 -4.20 1.46 -4.49
N MET A 85 -4.38 1.69 -3.21
CA MET A 85 -3.99 0.72 -2.20
C MET A 85 -4.99 0.74 -1.06
N TRP A 86 -5.21 -0.42 -0.48
CA TRP A 86 -6.16 -0.58 0.62
C TRP A 86 -5.70 -1.72 1.51
N ILE A 87 -6.33 -1.86 2.67
CA ILE A 87 -6.02 -2.97 3.57
C ILE A 87 -7.06 -4.05 3.33
N ASP A 88 -6.59 -5.25 2.99
CA ASP A 88 -7.43 -6.36 2.59
C ASP A 88 -7.55 -7.44 3.67
N GLY A 89 -7.07 -7.18 4.84
CA GLY A 89 -7.20 -8.11 5.94
C GLY A 89 -6.17 -7.86 7.00
N ILE A 90 -6.49 -8.25 8.22
CA ILE A 90 -5.54 -8.18 9.33
C ILE A 90 -5.59 -9.47 10.12
N THR A 91 -4.48 -9.78 10.78
CA THR A 91 -4.44 -10.78 11.83
C THR A 91 -4.08 -10.07 13.13
N ALA A 92 -3.82 -10.83 14.19
CA ALA A 92 -3.42 -10.22 15.45
C ALA A 92 -2.11 -9.42 15.31
N ALA A 93 -1.28 -9.77 14.34
CA ALA A 93 0.06 -9.19 14.23
C ALA A 93 0.41 -8.69 12.82
N THR A 94 -0.42 -8.94 11.80
CA THR A 94 -0.07 -8.60 10.42
C THR A 94 -1.20 -7.86 9.72
N MET A 95 -0.83 -7.10 8.70
CA MET A 95 -1.77 -6.42 7.81
C MET A 95 -1.43 -6.78 6.39
N THR A 96 -2.46 -7.03 5.58
CA THR A 96 -2.26 -7.23 4.15
C THR A 96 -2.71 -5.98 3.42
N PHE A 97 -1.76 -5.37 2.70
CA PHE A 97 -2.05 -4.25 1.81
C PHE A 97 -2.19 -4.80 0.40
N ARG A 98 -3.25 -4.41 -0.28
CA ARG A 98 -3.37 -4.71 -1.69
C ARG A 98 -3.27 -3.44 -2.48
N GLY A 99 -2.58 -3.50 -3.60
CA GLY A 99 -2.39 -2.35 -4.47
C GLY A 99 -2.59 -2.72 -5.91
N GLU A 100 -2.88 -1.72 -6.72
CA GLU A 100 -3.01 -1.90 -8.15
C GLU A 100 -2.61 -0.62 -8.85
N PHE A 101 -2.13 -0.75 -10.09
CA PHE A 101 -1.90 0.37 -10.97
C PHE A 101 -2.75 0.19 -12.21
N THR A 102 -3.57 1.17 -12.52
CA THR A 102 -4.42 1.15 -13.70
C THR A 102 -3.95 2.19 -14.69
N VAL A 103 -4.11 1.89 -15.98
CA VAL A 103 -3.85 2.84 -17.07
C VAL A 103 -5.10 2.83 -17.92
N ASP A 104 -5.71 4.01 -18.09
CA ASP A 104 -6.95 4.15 -18.82
C ASP A 104 -8.03 3.18 -18.36
N GLY A 105 -8.10 2.97 -17.04
CA GLY A 105 -9.12 2.13 -16.43
C GLY A 105 -8.82 0.64 -16.44
N GLU A 106 -7.73 0.23 -17.04
CA GLU A 106 -7.36 -1.18 -17.09
C GLU A 106 -6.27 -1.48 -16.05
N VAL A 107 -6.40 -2.59 -15.33
CA VAL A 107 -5.40 -2.99 -14.34
C VAL A 107 -4.17 -3.53 -15.06
N TYR A 108 -3.05 -2.82 -14.91
CA TYR A 108 -1.77 -3.24 -15.48
C TYR A 108 -0.93 -4.02 -14.49
N THR A 109 -1.07 -3.73 -13.20
CA THR A 109 -0.23 -4.32 -12.16
C THR A 109 -1.03 -4.52 -10.90
N GLU A 110 -0.83 -5.66 -10.25
CA GLU A 110 -1.43 -5.95 -8.95
C GLU A 110 -0.32 -6.26 -7.96
N ALA A 111 -0.52 -5.87 -6.71
CA ALA A 111 0.48 -6.08 -5.68
C ALA A 111 -0.17 -6.48 -4.37
N SER A 112 0.59 -7.21 -3.56
CA SER A 112 0.20 -7.57 -2.21
C SER A 112 1.43 -7.40 -1.32
N HIS A 113 1.26 -6.66 -0.24
CA HIS A 113 2.33 -6.42 0.74
C HIS A 113 1.87 -6.92 2.09
N GLN A 114 2.76 -7.62 2.78
CA GLN A 114 2.53 -8.05 4.15
C GLN A 114 3.27 -7.11 5.08
N GLY A 115 2.53 -6.44 5.96
CA GLY A 115 3.11 -5.52 6.93
C GLY A 115 2.94 -6.03 8.34
N LEU A 116 3.87 -5.66 9.21
CA LEU A 116 3.77 -5.91 10.64
C LEU A 116 4.44 -4.77 11.38
N PHE A 117 4.35 -4.81 12.70
CA PHE A 117 5.01 -3.83 13.53
C PHE A 117 6.00 -4.53 14.46
N ILE A 118 7.09 -3.84 14.72
CA ILE A 118 8.04 -4.30 15.75
C ILE A 118 8.12 -3.22 16.82
N SER A 119 8.58 -3.63 18.00
CA SER A 119 8.83 -2.69 19.08
C SER A 119 10.07 -1.86 18.76
N ALA A 120 9.97 -0.53 18.92
CA ALA A 120 11.12 0.34 18.73
C ALA A 120 12.24 0.02 19.73
N GLN A 121 11.91 -0.58 20.87
CA GLN A 121 12.88 -0.88 21.91
C GLN A 121 13.53 -2.26 21.74
N THR A 122 12.71 -3.28 21.50
CA THR A 122 13.22 -4.65 21.42
C THR A 122 13.48 -5.12 20.01
N HIS A 123 12.91 -4.43 19.00
CA HIS A 123 12.93 -4.80 17.58
C HIS A 123 12.30 -6.17 17.33
N LYS A 124 11.43 -6.60 18.19
CA LYS A 124 10.70 -7.86 18.01
C LYS A 124 9.28 -7.58 17.56
N PRO A 125 8.68 -8.50 16.81
CA PRO A 125 7.30 -8.33 16.38
C PRO A 125 6.36 -8.17 17.56
N VAL A 126 5.36 -7.30 17.38
CA VAL A 126 4.35 -7.05 18.38
C VAL A 126 2.98 -7.15 17.73
N ARG A 127 1.93 -7.22 18.53
CA ARG A 127 0.57 -7.18 18.00
C ARG A 127 0.31 -5.84 17.35
N LEU A 128 -0.63 -5.83 16.43
CA LEU A 128 -1.01 -4.58 15.78
C LEU A 128 -1.45 -3.56 16.81
N PRO A 129 -1.14 -2.27 16.58
CA PRO A 129 -1.64 -1.21 17.47
C PRO A 129 -3.14 -1.32 17.64
N PRO A 130 -3.64 -1.18 18.89
CA PRO A 130 -5.09 -1.34 19.13
C PRO A 130 -5.96 -0.41 18.30
N GLN A 131 -5.50 0.81 18.00
CA GLN A 131 -6.29 1.73 17.21
C GLN A 131 -6.49 1.23 15.79
N ILE A 132 -5.52 0.52 15.24
CA ILE A 132 -5.66 -0.05 13.89
C ILE A 132 -6.71 -1.15 13.90
N VAL A 133 -6.62 -2.06 14.87
CA VAL A 133 -7.57 -3.15 14.99
C VAL A 133 -8.97 -2.62 15.17
N LYS A 134 -9.12 -1.62 16.04
CA LYS A 134 -10.42 -1.03 16.31
C LYS A 134 -11.03 -0.40 15.07
N MET A 135 -10.25 0.40 14.35
CA MET A 135 -10.75 1.08 13.15
C MET A 135 -11.06 0.08 12.04
N TYR A 136 -10.25 -0.94 11.90
CA TYR A 136 -10.51 -1.96 10.89
C TYR A 136 -11.83 -2.68 11.16
N LYS A 137 -12.07 -3.03 12.42
CA LYS A 137 -13.33 -3.70 12.79
C LYS A 137 -14.54 -2.80 12.58
N GLN A 138 -14.39 -1.51 12.84
CA GLN A 138 -15.47 -0.57 12.59
C GLN A 138 -15.78 -0.47 11.10
N PHE A 139 -14.75 -0.51 10.29
CA PHE A 139 -14.93 -0.43 8.84
C PHE A 139 -15.65 -1.66 8.31
N GLU A 140 -15.35 -2.83 8.83
CA GLU A 140 -15.97 -4.07 8.39
C GLU A 140 -17.49 -4.09 8.58
N LYS A 141 -17.96 -3.32 9.54
CA LYS A 141 -19.40 -3.22 9.77
C LYS A 141 -20.04 -2.30 8.74
#